data_e30adf0060659f76dca57d76544ce178
#
_entry.id   e30adf0060659f76dca57d76544ce178
#
_cell.length_a   1.000
_cell.length_b   1.000
_cell.length_c   1.000
_cell.angle_alpha   90.00
_cell.angle_beta   90.00
_cell.angle_gamma   90.00
#
_symmetry.space_group_name_H-M   'P 1'
#
loop_
_entity.id
_entity.type
_entity.pdbx_description
1 polymer ?
#
loop_
_entity_poly.entity_id
_entity_poly.type
_entity_poly.pdbx_seq_one_letter_code
_entity_poly.pdbx_strand_id
1 'polypeptide(L)' 'MIQAEISIYPMATKTTNASFYIAKAIESIKNIENLRYEINSMGTILESDDMDIINKASKSMIETVHHLGINRVEVIIKID' A
#
# COMPACT_ATOMS: atom_id res chain seq x y z
N MET A 1 -10.57 7.55 -15.08
CA MET A 1 -10.02 6.59 -14.10
C MET A 1 -8.81 7.21 -13.43
N ILE A 2 -8.71 7.09 -12.12
CA ILE A 2 -7.60 7.61 -11.36
C ILE A 2 -6.58 6.48 -11.16
N GLN A 3 -5.31 6.76 -11.41
CA GLN A 3 -4.23 5.83 -11.12
C GLN A 3 -3.33 6.42 -10.04
N ALA A 4 -2.89 5.58 -9.13
CA ALA A 4 -1.89 5.94 -8.14
C ALA A 4 -0.85 4.84 -8.03
N GLU A 5 0.38 5.24 -7.74
CA GLU A 5 1.42 4.28 -7.40
C GLU A 5 1.85 4.55 -5.96
N ILE A 6 1.77 3.54 -5.12
CA ILE A 6 2.18 3.64 -3.73
C ILE A 6 3.39 2.76 -3.47
N SER A 7 4.42 3.37 -2.89
CA SER A 7 5.62 2.68 -2.46
C SER A 7 5.75 2.83 -0.95
N ILE A 8 5.87 1.70 -0.25
CA ILE A 8 5.94 1.67 1.21
C ILE A 8 7.28 1.13 1.63
N TYR A 9 7.98 1.89 2.47
CA TYR A 9 9.30 1.54 2.96
C TYR A 9 9.26 1.39 4.49
N PRO A 10 9.06 0.16 5.01
CA PRO A 10 9.13 -0.07 6.45
C PRO A 10 10.55 0.18 6.94
N MET A 11 10.68 0.98 8.00
CA MET A 11 11.98 1.39 8.53
C MET A 11 12.29 0.66 9.82
N ALA A 12 13.59 0.37 10.03
CA ALA A 12 14.08 -0.25 11.27
C ALA A 12 13.33 -1.55 11.62
N THR A 13 13.10 -2.39 10.62
CA THR A 13 12.45 -3.68 10.82
C THR A 13 13.41 -4.67 11.48
N LYS A 14 12.87 -5.60 12.26
CA LYS A 14 13.65 -6.68 12.85
C LYS A 14 14.09 -7.71 11.82
N THR A 15 13.46 -7.71 10.66
CA THR A 15 13.79 -8.58 9.55
C THR A 15 14.19 -7.74 8.35
N THR A 16 15.13 -8.23 7.56
CA THR A 16 15.53 -7.56 6.32
C THR A 16 14.54 -7.79 5.18
N ASN A 17 13.53 -8.65 5.39
CA ASN A 17 12.59 -9.02 4.34
C ASN A 17 11.38 -8.08 4.32
N ALA A 18 11.51 -6.95 3.61
CA ALA A 18 10.43 -5.98 3.46
C ALA A 18 9.22 -6.59 2.73
N SER A 19 9.42 -7.62 1.91
CA SER A 19 8.33 -8.23 1.14
C SER A 19 7.23 -8.82 2.02
N PHE A 20 7.55 -9.25 3.24
CA PHE A 20 6.54 -9.71 4.19
C PHE A 20 5.52 -8.61 4.49
N TYR A 21 6.01 -7.39 4.78
CA TYR A 21 5.15 -6.27 5.13
C TYR A 21 4.32 -5.80 3.93
N ILE A 22 4.93 -5.80 2.76
CA ILE A 22 4.26 -5.41 1.53
C ILE A 22 3.15 -6.41 1.19
N ALA A 23 3.42 -7.70 1.33
CA ALA A 23 2.41 -8.73 1.10
C ALA A 23 1.20 -8.57 2.03
N LYS A 24 1.44 -8.24 3.30
CA LYS A 24 0.35 -7.99 4.26
C LYS A 24 -0.42 -6.73 3.91
N ALA A 25 0.25 -5.67 3.49
CA ALA A 25 -0.40 -4.45 3.04
C ALA A 25 -1.33 -4.73 1.85
N ILE A 26 -0.87 -5.47 0.87
CA ILE A 26 -1.66 -5.82 -0.30
C ILE A 26 -2.85 -6.70 0.08
N GLU A 27 -2.65 -7.66 0.97
CA GLU A 27 -3.74 -8.49 1.47
C GLU A 27 -4.86 -7.66 2.07
N SER A 28 -4.52 -6.53 2.71
CA SER A 28 -5.51 -5.66 3.35
C SER A 28 -6.44 -4.96 2.37
N ILE A 29 -6.08 -4.86 1.10
CA ILE A 29 -6.87 -4.13 0.10
C ILE A 29 -7.59 -5.04 -0.90
N LYS A 30 -7.33 -6.33 -0.90
CA LYS A 30 -7.83 -7.21 -1.97
C LYS A 30 -9.34 -7.33 -2.01
N ASN A 31 -10.05 -7.03 -0.92
CA ASN A 31 -11.51 -7.10 -0.87
C ASN A 31 -12.21 -5.74 -0.96
N ILE A 32 -11.48 -4.68 -1.27
CA ILE A 32 -12.09 -3.35 -1.45
C ILE A 32 -12.79 -3.33 -2.81
N GLU A 33 -14.10 -3.05 -2.79
CA GLU A 33 -14.88 -2.95 -4.02
C GLU A 33 -14.47 -1.73 -4.84
N ASN A 34 -14.56 -1.85 -6.16
CA ASN A 34 -14.26 -0.79 -7.12
C ASN A 34 -12.78 -0.38 -7.14
N LEU A 35 -11.92 -1.23 -6.61
CA LEU A 35 -10.48 -1.04 -6.63
C LEU A 35 -9.83 -2.12 -7.48
N ARG A 36 -8.97 -1.71 -8.40
CA ARG A 36 -8.05 -2.61 -9.08
C ARG A 36 -6.64 -2.30 -8.63
N TYR A 37 -5.82 -3.32 -8.51
CA TYR A 37 -4.43 -3.13 -8.14
C TYR A 37 -3.52 -4.06 -8.91
N GLU A 38 -2.29 -3.63 -9.08
CA GLU A 38 -1.26 -4.40 -9.75
C GLU A 38 0.04 -4.22 -8.99
N ILE A 39 0.69 -5.34 -8.71
CA ILE A 39 1.98 -5.33 -8.00
C ILE A 39 3.08 -5.32 -9.02
N ASN A 40 4.05 -4.42 -8.84
CA ASN A 40 5.26 -4.48 -9.63
C ASN A 40 6.48 -4.22 -8.74
N SER A 41 7.67 -4.32 -9.31
CA SER A 41 8.92 -4.31 -8.54
C SER A 41 9.18 -2.98 -7.83
N MET A 42 8.58 -1.89 -8.28
CA MET A 42 8.84 -0.54 -7.75
C MET A 42 7.73 -0.04 -6.84
N GLY A 43 6.61 -0.75 -6.76
CA GLY A 43 5.49 -0.32 -5.95
C GLY A 43 4.20 -1.02 -6.34
N THR A 44 3.09 -0.53 -5.82
CA THR A 44 1.77 -1.07 -6.13
C THR A 44 0.97 -0.02 -6.86
N ILE A 45 0.39 -0.40 -8.00
CA ILE A 45 -0.49 0.48 -8.76
C ILE A 45 -1.92 0.25 -8.29
N LEU A 46 -2.60 1.34 -7.96
CA LEU A 46 -4.00 1.34 -7.56
C LEU A 46 -4.81 2.07 -8.63
N GLU A 47 -5.96 1.53 -8.99
CA GLU A 47 -6.85 2.16 -9.96
C GLU A 47 -8.29 2.16 -9.45
N SER A 48 -8.94 3.31 -9.57
CA SER A 48 -10.37 3.45 -9.27
C SER A 48 -10.90 4.71 -9.94
N ASP A 49 -12.21 4.74 -10.17
CA ASP A 49 -12.87 5.97 -10.61
C ASP A 49 -13.14 6.92 -9.44
N ASP A 50 -12.97 6.45 -8.21
CA ASP A 50 -13.27 7.19 -6.99
C ASP A 50 -12.00 7.44 -6.18
N MET A 51 -11.67 8.70 -6.01
CA MET A 51 -10.50 9.10 -5.22
C MET A 51 -10.59 8.62 -3.77
N ASP A 52 -11.80 8.54 -3.22
CA ASP A 52 -11.99 8.05 -1.85
C ASP A 52 -11.58 6.58 -1.72
N ILE A 53 -11.78 5.79 -2.78
CA ILE A 53 -11.33 4.40 -2.80
C ILE A 53 -9.80 4.32 -2.82
N ILE A 54 -9.15 5.17 -3.60
CA ILE A 54 -7.68 5.28 -3.62
C ILE A 54 -7.15 5.63 -2.23
N ASN A 55 -7.77 6.62 -1.58
CA ASN A 55 -7.37 7.04 -0.23
C ASN A 55 -7.60 5.93 0.79
N LYS A 56 -8.73 5.24 0.71
CA LYS A 56 -9.04 4.13 1.60
C LYS A 56 -8.02 3.00 1.47
N ALA A 57 -7.68 2.64 0.25
CA ALA A 57 -6.69 1.60 -0.01
C ALA A 57 -5.32 2.00 0.53
N SER A 58 -4.88 3.21 0.24
CA SER A 58 -3.59 3.72 0.72
C SER A 58 -3.51 3.71 2.25
N LYS A 59 -4.56 4.20 2.90
CA LYS A 59 -4.64 4.20 4.36
C LYS A 59 -4.57 2.79 4.93
N SER A 60 -5.32 1.86 4.35
CA SER A 60 -5.33 0.47 4.81
C SER A 60 -3.94 -0.17 4.71
N MET A 61 -3.25 0.06 3.61
CA MET A 61 -1.91 -0.47 3.41
C MET A 61 -0.92 0.08 4.45
N ILE A 62 -0.95 1.38 4.68
CA ILE A 62 -0.04 2.04 5.62
C ILE A 62 -0.33 1.58 7.05
N GLU A 63 -1.59 1.58 7.45
CA GLU A 63 -1.99 1.18 8.80
C GLU A 63 -1.65 -0.29 9.08
N THR A 64 -1.78 -1.15 8.08
CA THR A 64 -1.43 -2.56 8.22
C THR A 64 0.04 -2.73 8.61
N VAL A 65 0.93 -1.99 7.95
CA VAL A 65 2.36 -2.06 8.25
C VAL A 65 2.64 -1.57 9.67
N HIS A 66 2.02 -0.46 10.08
CA HIS A 66 2.15 0.04 11.45
C HIS A 66 1.64 -0.98 12.49
N HIS A 67 0.51 -1.61 12.22
CA HIS A 67 -0.07 -2.61 13.14
C HIS A 67 0.81 -3.84 13.29
N LEU A 68 1.71 -4.08 12.35
CA LEU A 68 2.68 -5.18 12.44
C LEU A 68 3.90 -4.81 13.30
N GLY A 69 3.86 -3.66 13.97
CA GLY A 69 4.90 -3.24 14.91
C GLY A 69 5.96 -2.33 14.33
N ILE A 70 5.76 -1.82 13.11
CA ILE A 70 6.71 -0.90 12.48
C ILE A 70 6.33 0.53 12.85
N ASN A 71 7.19 1.19 13.64
CA ASN A 71 6.91 2.55 14.13
C ASN A 71 7.13 3.62 13.07
N ARG A 72 8.05 3.40 12.14
CA ARG A 72 8.37 4.35 11.07
C ARG A 72 8.15 3.72 9.72
N VAL A 73 7.29 4.34 8.94
CA VAL A 73 6.98 3.90 7.58
C VAL A 73 7.10 5.11 6.67
N GLU A 74 7.99 5.04 5.70
CA GLU A 74 8.08 6.08 4.67
C GLU A 74 7.20 5.66 3.51
N VAL A 75 6.40 6.59 3.02
CA VAL A 75 5.45 6.30 1.94
C VAL A 75 5.55 7.37 0.87
N ILE A 76 5.61 6.94 -0.37
CA ILE A 76 5.55 7.83 -1.53
C ILE A 76 4.33 7.42 -2.33
N ILE A 77 3.43 8.37 -2.58
CA ILE A 77 2.24 8.17 -3.39
C ILE A 77 2.28 9.15 -4.55
N LYS A 78 2.21 8.62 -5.76
CA LYS A 78 2.06 9.42 -6.98
C LYS A 78 0.66 9.18 -7.51
N ILE A 79 -0.05 10.25 -7.80
CA ILE A 79 -1.42 10.16 -8.31
C ILE A 79 -1.48 10.83 -9.69
N ASP A 80 -2.07 10.11 -10.65
CA ASP A 80 -2.26 10.60 -12.00
C ASP A 80 -3.76 10.66 -12.35
#